data_631144ff06e6d6e42d8dce3be742a36b
#
_entry.id   631144ff06e6d6e42d8dce3be742a36b
#
_cell.length_a   1.000
_cell.length_b   1.000
_cell.length_c   1.000
_cell.angle_alpha   90.00
_cell.angle_beta   90.00
_cell.angle_gamma   90.00
#
_symmetry.space_group_name_H-M   'P 1'
#
loop_
_entity.id
_entity.type
_entity.pdbx_description
1 polymer ?
#
loop_
_entity_poly.entity_id
_entity_poly.type
_entity_poly.pdbx_seq_one_letter_code
_entity_poly.pdbx_strand_id
1 'polypeptide(L)'
;VLLLIGGGGGAFVFASAQNPSHINLSMALLGVGCSPILMASYYIFARNYSPQIFATLAATFLGIGSLGTLIGASPLTYFVGILGWREAVELIGIFTILISAFLLFTVKNPAKKNGNSVSVGGFWSILKSRDILLIAPIAIICYAPVAGLRGIWLGPYFEQKFEASIDEIGTIGLIMSLGMILGTFFYGPLDRIFKTRKWIVLFGNSICLLSIAFLSFSPEVSYNFAIVSFTVIGFFGMSFPLVVAHGRSFVPIELSGRGVTLMNLFAIGGVGILQTVSGAVFDWAGDFESVFSMYFILILIGLAVYLWSKDNTS
;
A
#
# COMPACT_ATOMS: atom_id res chain seq x y z
N VAL A 1 -12.42 -16.84 4.13
CA VAL A 1 -13.16 -17.07 2.87
C VAL A 1 -14.46 -16.30 2.83
N LEU A 2 -15.36 -16.41 3.86
CA LEU A 2 -16.63 -15.68 3.87
C LEU A 2 -16.48 -14.17 3.68
N LEU A 3 -15.46 -13.57 4.31
CA LEU A 3 -15.15 -12.14 4.10
C LEU A 3 -14.75 -11.84 2.65
N LEU A 4 -14.02 -12.73 2.00
CA LEU A 4 -13.64 -12.55 0.59
C LEU A 4 -14.85 -12.62 -0.35
N ILE A 5 -15.84 -13.46 -0.05
CA ILE A 5 -17.13 -13.46 -0.76
C ILE A 5 -17.83 -12.09 -0.59
N GLY A 6 -17.81 -11.53 0.63
CA GLY A 6 -18.29 -10.17 0.88
C GLY A 6 -17.55 -9.12 0.06
N GLY A 7 -16.22 -9.28 -0.12
CA GLY A 7 -15.42 -8.45 -1.00
C GLY A 7 -15.83 -8.55 -2.48
N GLY A 8 -16.07 -9.78 -2.98
CA GLY A 8 -16.64 -9.98 -4.30
C GLY A 8 -18.02 -9.33 -4.47
N GLY A 9 -18.89 -9.42 -3.45
CA GLY A 9 -20.16 -8.70 -3.38
C GLY A 9 -19.98 -7.18 -3.45
N GLY A 10 -18.93 -6.65 -2.82
CA GLY A 10 -18.57 -5.24 -2.92
C GLY A 10 -18.30 -4.78 -4.35
N ALA A 11 -17.68 -5.62 -5.19
CA ALA A 11 -17.46 -5.30 -6.60
C ALA A 11 -18.79 -5.11 -7.37
N PHE A 12 -19.82 -5.91 -7.08
CA PHE A 12 -21.14 -5.72 -7.69
C PHE A 12 -21.82 -4.44 -7.22
N VAL A 13 -21.67 -4.09 -5.93
CA VAL A 13 -22.17 -2.80 -5.41
C VAL A 13 -21.45 -1.64 -6.11
N PHE A 14 -20.15 -1.78 -6.40
CA PHE A 14 -19.39 -0.78 -7.17
C PHE A 14 -19.92 -0.65 -8.59
N ALA A 15 -20.06 -1.76 -9.32
CA ALA A 15 -20.51 -1.78 -10.69
C ALA A 15 -21.94 -1.19 -10.87
N SER A 16 -22.81 -1.43 -9.87
CA SER A 16 -24.18 -0.90 -9.84
C SER A 16 -24.30 0.51 -9.22
N ALA A 17 -23.17 1.16 -8.87
CA ALA A 17 -23.19 2.44 -8.18
C ALA A 17 -23.84 3.56 -9.01
N GLN A 18 -24.78 4.28 -8.40
CA GLN A 18 -25.49 5.43 -8.98
C GLN A 18 -25.19 6.73 -8.23
N ASN A 19 -24.56 6.63 -7.07
CA ASN A 19 -24.21 7.77 -6.24
C ASN A 19 -22.92 7.50 -5.43
N PRO A 20 -22.27 8.54 -4.89
CA PRO A 20 -21.03 8.40 -4.11
C PRO A 20 -21.15 7.46 -2.90
N SER A 21 -22.32 7.38 -2.26
CA SER A 21 -22.52 6.52 -1.09
C SER A 21 -22.43 5.04 -1.46
N HIS A 22 -22.89 4.63 -2.65
CA HIS A 22 -22.72 3.26 -3.14
C HIS A 22 -21.24 2.93 -3.37
N ILE A 23 -20.46 3.89 -3.89
CA ILE A 23 -19.01 3.72 -4.07
C ILE A 23 -18.33 3.55 -2.72
N ASN A 24 -18.64 4.41 -1.74
CA ASN A 24 -18.06 4.31 -0.39
C ASN A 24 -18.39 2.97 0.29
N LEU A 25 -19.66 2.52 0.18
CA LEU A 25 -20.07 1.22 0.71
C LEU A 25 -19.31 0.07 0.03
N SER A 26 -19.18 0.11 -1.28
CA SER A 26 -18.47 -0.92 -2.05
C SER A 26 -17.00 -1.00 -1.65
N MET A 27 -16.34 0.17 -1.51
CA MET A 27 -14.94 0.24 -1.08
C MET A 27 -14.74 -0.31 0.34
N ALA A 28 -15.70 -0.04 1.25
CA ALA A 28 -15.68 -0.62 2.59
C ALA A 28 -15.83 -2.16 2.55
N LEU A 29 -16.75 -2.68 1.74
CA LEU A 29 -16.94 -4.12 1.56
C LEU A 29 -15.71 -4.80 0.95
N LEU A 30 -15.11 -4.20 -0.09
CA LEU A 30 -13.87 -4.68 -0.69
C LEU A 30 -12.73 -4.68 0.31
N GLY A 31 -12.56 -3.60 1.07
CA GLY A 31 -11.53 -3.48 2.11
C GLY A 31 -11.66 -4.53 3.20
N VAL A 32 -12.85 -4.68 3.78
CA VAL A 32 -13.13 -5.70 4.80
C VAL A 32 -12.96 -7.11 4.23
N GLY A 33 -13.43 -7.33 3.00
CA GLY A 33 -13.33 -8.64 2.34
C GLY A 33 -11.91 -9.09 2.06
N CYS A 34 -11.06 -8.18 1.62
CA CYS A 34 -9.66 -8.46 1.26
C CYS A 34 -8.69 -8.42 2.44
N SER A 35 -9.03 -7.73 3.53
CA SER A 35 -8.14 -7.49 4.68
C SER A 35 -7.50 -8.74 5.29
N PRO A 36 -8.18 -9.90 5.45
CA PRO A 36 -7.61 -11.06 6.12
C PRO A 36 -6.74 -11.94 5.21
N ILE A 37 -6.71 -11.71 3.89
CA ILE A 37 -6.13 -12.65 2.92
C ILE A 37 -4.65 -12.89 3.21
N LEU A 38 -3.86 -11.83 3.32
CA LEU A 38 -2.41 -11.93 3.53
C LEU A 38 -2.10 -12.61 4.88
N MET A 39 -2.74 -12.14 5.95
CA MET A 39 -2.47 -12.64 7.31
C MET A 39 -2.97 -14.07 7.51
N ALA A 40 -4.12 -14.42 6.93
CA ALA A 40 -4.63 -15.80 6.98
C ALA A 40 -3.71 -16.75 6.20
N SER A 41 -3.21 -16.34 5.03
CA SER A 41 -2.26 -17.13 4.25
C SER A 41 -0.95 -17.36 5.02
N TYR A 42 -0.39 -16.31 5.60
CA TYR A 42 0.83 -16.43 6.42
C TYR A 42 0.61 -17.28 7.67
N TYR A 43 -0.55 -17.18 8.32
CA TYR A 43 -0.90 -18.04 9.44
C TYR A 43 -0.93 -19.54 9.03
N ILE A 44 -1.53 -19.85 7.90
CA ILE A 44 -1.59 -21.23 7.36
C ILE A 44 -0.19 -21.72 7.01
N PHE A 45 0.64 -20.90 6.34
CA PHE A 45 2.00 -21.27 5.97
C PHE A 45 2.88 -21.53 7.20
N ALA A 46 2.82 -20.63 8.20
CA ALA A 46 3.59 -20.77 9.43
C ALA A 46 3.21 -22.00 10.26
N ARG A 47 1.98 -22.49 10.11
CA ARG A 47 1.48 -23.68 10.82
C ARG A 47 1.83 -25.00 10.15
N ASN A 48 1.88 -25.02 8.84
CA ASN A 48 1.95 -26.24 8.06
C ASN A 48 3.35 -26.53 7.47
N TYR A 49 4.24 -25.50 7.44
CA TYR A 49 5.53 -25.61 6.76
C TYR A 49 6.69 -25.16 7.66
N SER A 50 7.91 -25.64 7.34
CA SER A 50 9.14 -25.21 8.01
C SER A 50 9.45 -23.73 7.73
N PRO A 51 10.27 -23.06 8.57
CA PRO A 51 10.62 -21.65 8.36
C PRO A 51 11.21 -21.32 6.98
N GLN A 52 11.97 -22.26 6.41
CA GLN A 52 12.59 -22.11 5.09
C GLN A 52 11.51 -22.12 3.98
N ILE A 53 10.60 -23.09 4.04
CA ILE A 53 9.48 -23.22 3.09
C ILE A 53 8.51 -22.04 3.27
N PHE A 54 8.25 -21.62 4.51
CA PHE A 54 7.43 -20.44 4.79
C PHE A 54 7.96 -19.19 4.08
N ALA A 55 9.27 -18.93 4.16
CA ALA A 55 9.88 -17.77 3.51
C ALA A 55 9.67 -17.80 1.98
N THR A 56 9.86 -18.97 1.37
CA THR A 56 9.64 -19.15 -0.08
C THR A 56 8.17 -18.96 -0.46
N LEU A 57 7.24 -19.55 0.28
CA LEU A 57 5.80 -19.41 0.04
C LEU A 57 5.34 -17.96 0.22
N ALA A 58 5.83 -17.28 1.25
CA ALA A 58 5.51 -15.87 1.48
C ALA A 58 6.00 -14.97 0.35
N ALA A 59 7.24 -15.18 -0.11
CA ALA A 59 7.80 -14.44 -1.24
C ALA A 59 7.03 -14.72 -2.55
N THR A 60 6.70 -15.99 -2.82
CA THR A 60 5.91 -16.38 -4.00
C THR A 60 4.51 -15.77 -3.96
N PHE A 61 3.86 -15.78 -2.80
CA PHE A 61 2.54 -15.20 -2.60
C PHE A 61 2.52 -13.69 -2.88
N LEU A 62 3.52 -12.97 -2.37
CA LEU A 62 3.68 -11.53 -2.65
C LEU A 62 4.04 -11.28 -4.11
N GLY A 63 4.90 -12.11 -4.71
CA GLY A 63 5.27 -12.01 -6.12
C GLY A 63 4.07 -12.18 -7.04
N ILE A 64 3.24 -13.20 -6.81
CA ILE A 64 1.98 -13.41 -7.57
C ILE A 64 1.02 -12.24 -7.32
N GLY A 65 0.91 -11.76 -6.07
CA GLY A 65 0.10 -10.59 -5.74
C GLY A 65 0.50 -9.34 -6.52
N SER A 66 1.81 -9.16 -6.75
CA SER A 66 2.33 -8.04 -7.55
C SER A 66 1.91 -8.09 -9.02
N LEU A 67 1.64 -9.27 -9.58
CA LEU A 67 1.07 -9.37 -10.93
C LEU A 67 -0.31 -8.71 -11.02
N GLY A 68 -1.08 -8.73 -9.93
CA GLY A 68 -2.37 -8.04 -9.86
C GLY A 68 -2.25 -6.53 -10.09
N THR A 69 -1.19 -5.89 -9.61
CA THR A 69 -0.95 -4.46 -9.85
C THR A 69 -0.64 -4.16 -11.31
N LEU A 70 0.07 -5.06 -12.00
CA LEU A 70 0.35 -4.94 -13.43
C LEU A 70 -0.91 -5.16 -14.28
N ILE A 71 -1.71 -6.18 -13.95
CA ILE A 71 -2.98 -6.47 -14.62
C ILE A 71 -3.97 -5.31 -14.40
N GLY A 72 -3.99 -4.72 -13.21
CA GLY A 72 -4.80 -3.55 -12.87
C GLY A 72 -4.34 -2.22 -13.47
N ALA A 73 -3.29 -2.21 -14.28
CA ALA A 73 -2.84 -1.07 -15.05
C ALA A 73 -3.31 -1.17 -16.52
N SER A 74 -2.39 -1.21 -17.49
CA SER A 74 -2.69 -1.21 -18.90
C SER A 74 -3.63 -2.35 -19.37
N PRO A 75 -3.50 -3.63 -18.91
CA PRO A 75 -4.47 -4.65 -19.33
C PRO A 75 -5.91 -4.35 -18.90
N LEU A 76 -6.11 -3.85 -17.67
CA LEU A 76 -7.46 -3.52 -17.20
C LEU A 76 -8.04 -2.32 -17.96
N THR A 77 -7.26 -1.30 -18.26
CA THR A 77 -7.73 -0.15 -19.07
C THR A 77 -8.16 -0.58 -20.46
N TYR A 78 -7.45 -1.52 -21.07
CA TYR A 78 -7.85 -2.10 -22.35
C TYR A 78 -9.21 -2.80 -22.28
N PHE A 79 -9.44 -3.63 -21.24
CA PHE A 79 -10.74 -4.27 -21.02
C PHE A 79 -11.85 -3.26 -20.72
N VAL A 80 -11.56 -2.21 -19.97
CA VAL A 80 -12.51 -1.12 -19.70
C VAL A 80 -12.88 -0.38 -20.98
N GLY A 81 -11.93 -0.20 -21.90
CA GLY A 81 -12.19 0.40 -23.22
C GLY A 81 -13.14 -0.43 -24.11
N ILE A 82 -13.11 -1.76 -23.99
CA ILE A 82 -13.94 -2.68 -24.79
C ILE A 82 -15.31 -2.91 -24.16
N LEU A 83 -15.33 -3.21 -22.87
CA LEU A 83 -16.53 -3.67 -22.16
C LEU A 83 -17.26 -2.54 -21.43
N GLY A 84 -16.55 -1.48 -21.07
CA GLY A 84 -17.01 -0.52 -20.09
C GLY A 84 -16.49 -0.84 -18.68
N TRP A 85 -16.44 0.17 -17.83
CA TRP A 85 -15.88 -0.01 -16.48
C TRP A 85 -16.78 -0.84 -15.55
N ARG A 86 -18.10 -0.78 -15.72
CA ARG A 86 -19.05 -1.54 -14.89
C ARG A 86 -18.91 -3.02 -15.11
N GLU A 87 -18.95 -3.43 -16.35
CA GLU A 87 -18.82 -4.82 -16.78
C GLU A 87 -17.43 -5.39 -16.42
N ALA A 88 -16.38 -4.60 -16.55
CA ALA A 88 -15.04 -5.00 -16.12
C ALA A 88 -14.97 -5.27 -14.60
N VAL A 89 -15.60 -4.43 -13.79
CA VAL A 89 -15.65 -4.62 -12.32
C VAL A 89 -16.55 -5.81 -11.95
N GLU A 90 -17.66 -6.03 -12.63
CA GLU A 90 -18.51 -7.21 -12.43
C GLU A 90 -17.74 -8.51 -12.69
N LEU A 91 -16.97 -8.58 -13.78
CA LEU A 91 -16.12 -9.74 -14.09
C LEU A 91 -15.10 -9.99 -12.98
N ILE A 92 -14.47 -8.97 -12.43
CA ILE A 92 -13.56 -9.10 -11.28
C ILE A 92 -14.32 -9.63 -10.06
N GLY A 93 -15.54 -9.15 -9.82
CA GLY A 93 -16.42 -9.64 -8.75
C GLY A 93 -16.75 -11.12 -8.89
N ILE A 94 -17.17 -11.55 -10.08
CA ILE A 94 -17.45 -12.95 -10.40
C ILE A 94 -16.21 -13.81 -10.15
N PHE A 95 -15.06 -13.40 -10.68
CA PHE A 95 -13.81 -14.13 -10.51
C PHE A 95 -13.40 -14.25 -9.03
N THR A 96 -13.58 -13.18 -8.26
CA THR A 96 -13.32 -13.18 -6.81
C THR A 96 -14.22 -14.17 -6.07
N ILE A 97 -15.51 -14.24 -6.42
CA ILE A 97 -16.45 -15.20 -5.81
C ILE A 97 -16.10 -16.62 -6.20
N LEU A 98 -15.76 -16.90 -7.47
CA LEU A 98 -15.36 -18.23 -7.92
C LEU A 98 -14.09 -18.72 -7.20
N ILE A 99 -13.07 -17.85 -7.06
CA ILE A 99 -11.87 -18.17 -6.27
C ILE A 99 -12.23 -18.42 -4.81
N SER A 100 -13.13 -17.61 -4.24
CA SER A 100 -13.57 -17.77 -2.85
C SER A 100 -14.28 -19.10 -2.64
N ALA A 101 -15.13 -19.49 -3.57
CA ALA A 101 -15.80 -20.79 -3.55
C ALA A 101 -14.79 -21.94 -3.65
N PHE A 102 -13.82 -21.84 -4.57
CA PHE A 102 -12.74 -22.81 -4.69
C PHE A 102 -11.93 -22.96 -3.39
N LEU A 103 -11.61 -21.85 -2.73
CA LEU A 103 -10.90 -21.85 -1.45
C LEU A 103 -11.72 -22.48 -0.32
N LEU A 104 -13.05 -22.38 -0.33
CA LEU A 104 -13.92 -23.06 0.66
C LEU A 104 -13.75 -24.57 0.63
N PHE A 105 -13.58 -25.15 -0.55
CA PHE A 105 -13.46 -26.60 -0.72
C PHE A 105 -12.03 -27.13 -0.56
N THR A 106 -11.01 -26.28 -0.82
CA THR A 106 -9.61 -26.72 -0.86
C THR A 106 -8.83 -26.38 0.40
N VAL A 107 -9.14 -25.27 1.07
CA VAL A 107 -8.35 -24.81 2.22
C VAL A 107 -8.96 -25.33 3.54
N LYS A 108 -8.19 -26.17 4.24
CA LYS A 108 -8.55 -26.66 5.58
C LYS A 108 -8.03 -25.71 6.65
N ASN A 109 -8.86 -25.43 7.65
CA ASN A 109 -8.42 -24.67 8.81
C ASN A 109 -7.37 -25.45 9.61
N PRO A 110 -6.23 -24.85 9.96
CA PRO A 110 -5.25 -25.50 10.83
C PRO A 110 -5.83 -25.71 12.24
N ALA A 111 -5.42 -26.81 12.90
CA ALA A 111 -5.87 -27.14 14.24
C ALA A 111 -5.60 -25.98 15.22
N LYS A 112 -6.60 -25.65 16.06
CA LYS A 112 -6.42 -24.67 17.14
C LYS A 112 -5.38 -25.20 18.13
N LYS A 113 -4.24 -24.51 18.28
CA LYS A 113 -3.40 -24.70 19.47
C LYS A 113 -4.00 -23.89 20.59
N ASN A 114 -4.28 -24.53 21.73
CA ASN A 114 -4.58 -23.83 22.98
C ASN A 114 -3.30 -23.08 23.42
N GLY A 115 -3.17 -21.86 22.96
CA GLY A 115 -2.10 -20.94 23.40
C GLY A 115 -2.69 -19.98 24.42
N ASN A 116 -2.02 -19.78 25.52
CA ASN A 116 -2.37 -18.77 26.52
C ASN A 116 -2.65 -17.45 25.82
N SER A 117 -3.80 -16.87 26.10
CA SER A 117 -4.18 -15.54 25.62
C SER A 117 -3.15 -14.54 26.17
N VAL A 118 -2.25 -14.09 25.29
CA VAL A 118 -1.29 -13.03 25.64
C VAL A 118 -2.10 -11.78 25.98
N SER A 119 -1.93 -11.25 27.18
CA SER A 119 -2.73 -10.15 27.72
C SER A 119 -2.77 -8.91 26.78
N VAL A 120 -3.91 -8.22 26.77
CA VAL A 120 -4.15 -7.00 25.98
C VAL A 120 -3.14 -5.87 26.34
N GLY A 121 -2.53 -5.91 27.52
CA GLY A 121 -1.57 -4.90 28.01
C GLY A 121 -0.32 -4.70 27.12
N GLY A 122 0.10 -5.71 26.35
CA GLY A 122 1.30 -5.60 25.51
C GLY A 122 1.19 -4.63 24.33
N PHE A 123 -0.03 -4.38 23.79
CA PHE A 123 -0.21 -3.45 22.68
C PHE A 123 0.02 -1.98 23.09
N TRP A 124 -0.54 -1.59 24.23
CA TRP A 124 -0.39 -0.23 24.75
C TRP A 124 1.04 0.10 25.18
N SER A 125 1.80 -0.92 25.65
CA SER A 125 3.22 -0.70 25.98
C SER A 125 4.08 -0.43 24.75
N ILE A 126 3.79 -1.10 23.62
CA ILE A 126 4.45 -0.85 22.35
C ILE A 126 4.13 0.57 21.86
N LEU A 127 2.86 0.96 21.88
CA LEU A 127 2.41 2.26 21.40
C LEU A 127 3.03 3.44 22.18
N LYS A 128 3.30 3.25 23.48
CA LYS A 128 3.93 4.25 24.35
C LYS A 128 5.46 4.28 24.27
N SER A 129 6.07 3.36 23.55
CA SER A 129 7.53 3.33 23.38
C SER A 129 8.00 4.57 22.62
N ARG A 130 9.00 5.27 23.17
CA ARG A 130 9.59 6.45 22.53
C ARG A 130 10.12 6.15 21.13
N ASP A 131 10.75 5.00 20.93
CA ASP A 131 11.32 4.62 19.65
C ASP A 131 10.21 4.40 18.60
N ILE A 132 9.10 3.77 19.00
CA ILE A 132 7.92 3.61 18.12
C ILE A 132 7.27 4.95 17.80
N LEU A 133 7.15 5.85 18.78
CA LEU A 133 6.58 7.19 18.55
C LEU A 133 7.42 8.02 17.59
N LEU A 134 8.74 7.85 17.58
CA LEU A 134 9.63 8.52 16.62
C LEU A 134 9.55 7.92 15.19
N ILE A 135 9.17 6.65 15.08
CA ILE A 135 9.02 5.96 13.79
C ILE A 135 7.59 6.10 13.24
N ALA A 136 6.59 6.26 14.09
CA ALA A 136 5.18 6.29 13.69
C ALA A 136 4.86 7.36 12.61
N PRO A 137 5.34 8.60 12.66
CA PRO A 137 5.03 9.60 11.64
C PRO A 137 5.50 9.18 10.24
N ILE A 138 6.74 8.68 10.11
CA ILE A 138 7.22 8.19 8.83
C ILE A 138 6.50 6.91 8.41
N ALA A 139 6.13 6.04 9.34
CA ALA A 139 5.36 4.85 9.04
C ALA A 139 3.98 5.17 8.44
N ILE A 140 3.31 6.21 8.94
CA ILE A 140 2.00 6.65 8.44
C ILE A 140 2.11 7.22 7.02
N ILE A 141 3.19 7.95 6.72
CA ILE A 141 3.28 8.73 5.47
C ILE A 141 4.09 8.06 4.36
N CYS A 142 5.09 7.20 4.67
CA CYS A 142 6.06 6.72 3.69
C CYS A 142 5.45 6.01 2.47
N TYR A 143 4.31 5.35 2.64
CA TYR A 143 3.62 4.64 1.56
C TYR A 143 2.40 5.39 1.00
N ALA A 144 1.85 6.33 1.75
CA ALA A 144 0.62 7.04 1.39
C ALA A 144 0.72 7.84 0.07
N PRO A 145 1.81 8.57 -0.24
CA PRO A 145 1.95 9.26 -1.52
C PRO A 145 1.96 8.29 -2.70
N VAL A 146 2.69 7.18 -2.59
CA VAL A 146 2.77 6.16 -3.65
C VAL A 146 1.39 5.58 -3.94
N ALA A 147 0.70 5.13 -2.89
CA ALA A 147 -0.62 4.52 -3.01
C ALA A 147 -1.68 5.55 -3.43
N GLY A 148 -1.60 6.78 -2.93
CA GLY A 148 -2.52 7.87 -3.26
C GLY A 148 -2.35 8.33 -4.71
N LEU A 149 -1.12 8.62 -5.13
CA LEU A 149 -0.83 9.03 -6.49
C LEU A 149 -1.22 7.93 -7.49
N ARG A 150 -0.79 6.69 -7.25
CA ARG A 150 -1.09 5.56 -8.14
C ARG A 150 -2.59 5.26 -8.21
N GLY A 151 -3.29 5.32 -7.07
CA GLY A 151 -4.68 4.85 -6.95
C GLY A 151 -5.74 5.90 -7.26
N ILE A 152 -5.46 7.17 -7.00
CA ILE A 152 -6.47 8.25 -7.10
C ILE A 152 -6.03 9.34 -8.08
N TRP A 153 -4.78 9.81 -7.97
CA TRP A 153 -4.38 11.06 -8.59
C TRP A 153 -3.76 10.92 -9.98
N LEU A 154 -3.17 9.77 -10.32
CA LEU A 154 -2.51 9.55 -11.60
C LEU A 154 -3.45 9.83 -12.79
N GLY A 155 -4.63 9.21 -12.81
CA GLY A 155 -5.62 9.40 -13.87
C GLY A 155 -6.04 10.86 -14.02
N PRO A 156 -6.66 11.46 -13.00
CA PRO A 156 -7.12 12.85 -13.05
C PRO A 156 -6.01 13.87 -13.35
N TYR A 157 -4.81 13.66 -12.80
CA TYR A 157 -3.68 14.57 -13.04
C TYR A 157 -3.24 14.57 -14.51
N PHE A 158 -3.02 13.40 -15.11
CA PHE A 158 -2.57 13.32 -16.50
C PHE A 158 -3.68 13.67 -17.48
N GLU A 159 -4.94 13.33 -17.19
CA GLU A 159 -6.08 13.72 -18.00
C GLU A 159 -6.27 15.24 -18.03
N GLN A 160 -6.35 15.89 -16.86
CA GLN A 160 -6.67 17.32 -16.79
C GLN A 160 -5.50 18.22 -17.16
N LYS A 161 -4.26 17.83 -16.85
CA LYS A 161 -3.08 18.68 -17.09
C LYS A 161 -2.45 18.48 -18.47
N PHE A 162 -2.60 17.31 -19.05
CA PHE A 162 -1.92 16.93 -20.30
C PHE A 162 -2.87 16.36 -21.35
N GLU A 163 -4.17 16.33 -21.09
CA GLU A 163 -5.19 15.76 -21.98
C GLU A 163 -4.88 14.32 -22.39
N ALA A 164 -4.23 13.56 -21.49
CA ALA A 164 -3.80 12.20 -21.75
C ALA A 164 -5.01 11.27 -21.93
N SER A 165 -4.95 10.43 -22.93
CA SER A 165 -5.96 9.40 -23.20
C SER A 165 -5.95 8.29 -22.14
N ILE A 166 -7.03 7.52 -22.05
CA ILE A 166 -7.15 6.38 -21.13
C ILE A 166 -6.01 5.38 -21.32
N ASP A 167 -5.59 5.13 -22.57
CA ASP A 167 -4.51 4.20 -22.90
C ASP A 167 -3.13 4.73 -22.42
N GLU A 168 -2.89 6.03 -22.56
CA GLU A 168 -1.68 6.67 -22.05
C GLU A 168 -1.65 6.63 -20.52
N ILE A 169 -2.76 6.94 -19.85
CA ILE A 169 -2.91 6.85 -18.40
C ILE A 169 -2.64 5.40 -17.93
N GLY A 170 -3.18 4.40 -18.63
CA GLY A 170 -2.91 3.00 -18.37
C GLY A 170 -1.43 2.66 -18.49
N THR A 171 -0.76 3.19 -19.52
CA THR A 171 0.68 3.00 -19.76
C THR A 171 1.52 3.67 -18.65
N ILE A 172 1.19 4.89 -18.26
CA ILE A 172 1.86 5.60 -17.17
C ILE A 172 1.68 4.83 -15.85
N GLY A 173 0.47 4.34 -15.59
CA GLY A 173 0.17 3.51 -14.43
C GLY A 173 0.97 2.19 -14.43
N LEU A 174 1.20 1.60 -15.59
CA LEU A 174 2.07 0.42 -15.74
C LEU A 174 3.53 0.77 -15.42
N ILE A 175 4.05 1.85 -15.97
CA ILE A 175 5.44 2.32 -15.73
C ILE A 175 5.65 2.58 -14.24
N MET A 176 4.74 3.31 -13.59
CA MET A 176 4.82 3.55 -12.14
C MET A 176 4.74 2.23 -11.34
N SER A 177 3.88 1.29 -11.73
CA SER A 177 3.74 -0.02 -11.06
C SER A 177 5.01 -0.86 -11.20
N LEU A 178 5.67 -0.84 -12.36
CA LEU A 178 7.00 -1.45 -12.54
C LEU A 178 8.03 -0.80 -11.63
N GLY A 179 8.04 0.54 -11.54
CA GLY A 179 8.86 1.27 -10.57
C GLY A 179 8.65 0.79 -9.13
N MET A 180 7.40 0.62 -8.69
CA MET A 180 7.05 0.11 -7.36
C MET A 180 7.58 -1.31 -7.12
N ILE A 181 7.44 -2.22 -8.10
CA ILE A 181 7.94 -3.60 -8.00
C ILE A 181 9.46 -3.58 -7.90
N LEU A 182 10.14 -2.87 -8.79
CA LEU A 182 11.59 -2.75 -8.77
C LEU A 182 12.09 -2.12 -7.46
N GLY A 183 11.40 -1.10 -6.95
CA GLY A 183 11.67 -0.48 -5.65
C GLY A 183 11.56 -1.49 -4.50
N THR A 184 10.54 -2.34 -4.49
CA THR A 184 10.38 -3.39 -3.48
C THR A 184 11.58 -4.36 -3.47
N PHE A 185 12.02 -4.82 -4.64
CA PHE A 185 13.20 -5.68 -4.75
C PHE A 185 14.50 -4.94 -4.39
N PHE A 186 14.61 -3.68 -4.75
CA PHE A 186 15.76 -2.85 -4.42
C PHE A 186 15.94 -2.72 -2.90
N TYR A 187 14.87 -2.39 -2.17
CA TYR A 187 14.93 -2.24 -0.71
C TYR A 187 15.20 -3.55 0.03
N GLY A 188 14.83 -4.71 -0.55
CA GLY A 188 14.91 -6.00 0.11
C GLY A 188 16.28 -6.35 0.71
N PRO A 189 17.41 -6.23 -0.02
CA PRO A 189 18.74 -6.59 0.50
C PRO A 189 19.48 -5.45 1.19
N LEU A 190 18.99 -4.19 1.09
CA LEU A 190 19.79 -3.01 1.46
C LEU A 190 20.16 -2.98 2.96
N ASP A 191 19.25 -3.37 3.86
CA ASP A 191 19.53 -3.36 5.29
C ASP A 191 20.65 -4.35 5.69
N ARG A 192 20.79 -5.46 4.95
CA ARG A 192 21.88 -6.42 5.14
C ARG A 192 23.19 -5.93 4.58
N ILE A 193 23.16 -5.26 3.40
CA ILE A 193 24.35 -4.75 2.72
C ILE A 193 24.94 -3.58 3.51
N PHE A 194 24.12 -2.57 3.84
CA PHE A 194 24.56 -1.34 4.47
C PHE A 194 24.52 -1.39 6.00
N LYS A 195 23.96 -2.44 6.61
CA LYS A 195 23.83 -2.62 8.06
C LYS A 195 23.15 -1.42 8.75
N THR A 196 22.19 -0.82 8.08
CA THR A 196 21.39 0.31 8.54
C THR A 196 19.99 0.21 7.96
N ARG A 197 18.98 0.56 8.72
CA ARG A 197 17.61 0.73 8.24
C ARG A 197 17.23 2.19 8.16
N LYS A 198 17.65 2.93 9.18
CA LYS A 198 17.34 4.35 9.33
C LYS A 198 17.80 5.17 8.12
N TRP A 199 19.08 5.06 7.75
CA TRP A 199 19.66 5.89 6.69
C TRP A 199 19.13 5.54 5.29
N ILE A 200 18.79 4.27 5.05
CA ILE A 200 18.15 3.83 3.80
C ILE A 200 16.74 4.43 3.68
N VAL A 201 15.95 4.38 4.77
CA VAL A 201 14.60 4.99 4.80
C VAL A 201 14.68 6.49 4.60
N LEU A 202 15.61 7.18 5.29
CA LEU A 202 15.83 8.61 5.11
C LEU A 202 16.19 8.95 3.67
N PHE A 203 17.14 8.25 3.07
CA PHE A 203 17.58 8.48 1.70
C PHE A 203 16.42 8.32 0.70
N GLY A 204 15.71 7.19 0.75
CA GLY A 204 14.62 6.92 -0.20
C GLY A 204 13.46 7.90 -0.06
N ASN A 205 13.03 8.19 1.19
CA ASN A 205 11.94 9.15 1.38
C ASN A 205 12.37 10.60 1.09
N SER A 206 13.66 10.94 1.19
CA SER A 206 14.17 12.25 0.74
C SER A 206 14.08 12.39 -0.78
N ILE A 207 14.35 11.35 -1.56
CA ILE A 207 14.15 11.37 -3.02
C ILE A 207 12.66 11.50 -3.36
N CYS A 208 11.79 10.78 -2.67
CA CYS A 208 10.34 10.99 -2.80
C CYS A 208 9.94 12.42 -2.50
N LEU A 209 10.44 12.99 -1.40
CA LEU A 209 10.18 14.36 -0.99
C LEU A 209 10.58 15.35 -2.08
N LEU A 210 11.79 15.21 -2.66
CA LEU A 210 12.26 16.07 -3.74
C LEU A 210 11.41 15.95 -5.00
N SER A 211 11.01 14.74 -5.38
CA SER A 211 10.14 14.52 -6.54
C SER A 211 8.75 15.12 -6.34
N ILE A 212 8.19 15.01 -5.14
CA ILE A 212 6.90 15.61 -4.79
C ILE A 212 7.03 17.13 -4.71
N ALA A 213 8.13 17.66 -4.13
CA ALA A 213 8.41 19.10 -4.10
C ALA A 213 8.43 19.68 -5.51
N PHE A 214 9.06 18.98 -6.45
CA PHE A 214 9.11 19.42 -7.83
C PHE A 214 7.71 19.50 -8.46
N LEU A 215 6.86 18.47 -8.28
CA LEU A 215 5.47 18.48 -8.75
C LEU A 215 4.62 19.56 -8.06
N SER A 216 4.94 19.90 -6.81
CA SER A 216 4.23 20.89 -6.00
C SER A 216 4.56 22.35 -6.37
N PHE A 217 5.86 22.62 -6.65
CA PHE A 217 6.35 23.99 -6.81
C PHE A 217 6.67 24.37 -8.26
N SER A 218 6.50 23.45 -9.23
CA SER A 218 6.72 23.70 -10.64
C SER A 218 5.43 23.58 -11.42
N PRO A 219 4.64 24.62 -11.59
CA PRO A 219 3.33 24.55 -12.26
C PRO A 219 3.44 24.17 -13.74
N GLU A 220 4.57 24.44 -14.40
CA GLU A 220 4.82 24.12 -15.81
C GLU A 220 5.67 22.86 -15.99
N VAL A 221 5.28 21.77 -15.32
CA VAL A 221 5.96 20.47 -15.49
C VAL A 221 5.67 19.91 -16.88
N SER A 222 6.72 19.48 -17.60
CA SER A 222 6.53 18.79 -18.87
C SER A 222 5.97 17.36 -18.64
N TYR A 223 5.22 16.85 -19.64
CA TYR A 223 4.61 15.53 -19.62
C TYR A 223 5.60 14.41 -19.22
N ASN A 224 6.75 14.36 -19.90
CA ASN A 224 7.75 13.32 -19.62
C ASN A 224 8.36 13.46 -18.21
N PHE A 225 8.54 14.68 -17.72
CA PHE A 225 9.07 14.90 -16.39
C PHE A 225 8.05 14.49 -15.29
N ALA A 226 6.78 14.72 -15.54
CA ALA A 226 5.71 14.22 -14.65
C ALA A 226 5.74 12.68 -14.56
N ILE A 227 5.84 11.97 -15.70
CA ILE A 227 5.96 10.50 -15.71
C ILE A 227 7.18 10.04 -14.92
N VAL A 228 8.34 10.67 -15.14
CA VAL A 228 9.57 10.34 -14.38
C VAL A 228 9.36 10.57 -12.89
N SER A 229 8.78 11.70 -12.49
CA SER A 229 8.50 12.02 -11.08
C SER A 229 7.58 11.00 -10.41
N PHE A 230 6.47 10.63 -11.07
CA PHE A 230 5.58 9.58 -10.55
C PHE A 230 6.28 8.23 -10.44
N THR A 231 7.12 7.88 -11.41
CA THR A 231 7.89 6.63 -11.40
C THR A 231 8.93 6.61 -10.28
N VAL A 232 9.64 7.73 -10.08
CA VAL A 232 10.62 7.90 -8.98
C VAL A 232 9.93 7.81 -7.62
N ILE A 233 8.76 8.46 -7.46
CA ILE A 233 7.95 8.35 -6.25
C ILE A 233 7.51 6.88 -6.07
N GLY A 234 7.06 6.21 -7.14
CA GLY A 234 6.71 4.81 -7.11
C GLY A 234 7.86 3.91 -6.63
N PHE A 235 9.05 4.10 -7.17
CA PHE A 235 10.24 3.31 -6.83
C PHE A 235 10.72 3.55 -5.40
N PHE A 236 11.02 4.80 -5.06
CA PHE A 236 11.62 5.14 -3.77
C PHE A 236 10.63 5.12 -2.59
N GLY A 237 9.35 5.31 -2.85
CA GLY A 237 8.31 5.22 -1.80
C GLY A 237 7.99 3.80 -1.35
N MET A 238 8.55 2.76 -2.00
CA MET A 238 8.41 1.36 -1.55
C MET A 238 9.30 1.00 -0.35
N SER A 239 9.70 1.99 0.43
CA SER A 239 10.49 1.83 1.66
C SER A 239 9.68 1.29 2.86
N PHE A 240 8.35 1.23 2.79
CA PHE A 240 7.50 0.88 3.92
C PHE A 240 7.81 -0.48 4.58
N PRO A 241 8.20 -1.56 3.86
CA PRO A 241 8.57 -2.83 4.51
C PRO A 241 9.79 -2.67 5.40
N LEU A 242 10.73 -1.80 5.01
CA LEU A 242 11.92 -1.50 5.78
C LEU A 242 11.57 -0.67 7.03
N VAL A 243 10.62 0.27 6.94
CA VAL A 243 10.10 1.01 8.09
C VAL A 243 9.40 0.06 9.07
N VAL A 244 8.61 -0.90 8.58
CA VAL A 244 7.98 -1.95 9.41
C VAL A 244 9.05 -2.81 10.10
N ALA A 245 10.09 -3.23 9.38
CA ALA A 245 11.20 -4.00 9.94
C ALA A 245 11.98 -3.19 10.97
N HIS A 246 12.18 -1.88 10.76
CA HIS A 246 12.82 -0.99 11.72
C HIS A 246 11.99 -0.83 12.98
N GLY A 247 10.69 -0.55 12.88
CA GLY A 247 9.81 -0.47 14.04
C GLY A 247 9.74 -1.78 14.84
N ARG A 248 9.73 -2.93 14.14
CA ARG A 248 9.77 -4.25 14.78
C ARG A 248 11.02 -4.47 15.63
N SER A 249 12.18 -3.94 15.25
CA SER A 249 13.45 -4.13 15.99
C SER A 249 13.46 -3.50 17.39
N PHE A 250 12.50 -2.63 17.69
CA PHE A 250 12.32 -2.04 19.04
C PHE A 250 11.25 -2.74 19.87
N VAL A 251 10.69 -3.82 19.37
CA VAL A 251 9.63 -4.57 20.06
C VAL A 251 10.20 -5.88 20.60
N PRO A 252 9.95 -6.24 21.87
CA PRO A 252 10.35 -7.52 22.43
C PRO A 252 9.89 -8.70 21.56
N ILE A 253 10.69 -9.77 21.51
CA ILE A 253 10.47 -10.91 20.63
C ILE A 253 9.10 -11.57 20.86
N GLU A 254 8.62 -11.57 22.11
CA GLU A 254 7.33 -12.11 22.53
C GLU A 254 6.15 -11.32 21.95
N LEU A 255 6.36 -10.04 21.65
CA LEU A 255 5.37 -9.12 21.09
C LEU A 255 5.63 -8.79 19.61
N SER A 256 6.60 -9.44 18.99
CA SER A 256 7.05 -9.15 17.61
C SER A 256 5.90 -9.17 16.59
N GLY A 257 4.98 -10.14 16.66
CA GLY A 257 3.80 -10.18 15.79
C GLY A 257 2.89 -8.95 15.96
N ARG A 258 2.70 -8.48 17.20
CA ARG A 258 1.91 -7.27 17.49
C ARG A 258 2.61 -6.01 17.01
N GLY A 259 3.93 -5.95 17.14
CA GLY A 259 4.75 -4.85 16.62
C GLY A 259 4.61 -4.71 15.10
N VAL A 260 4.74 -5.81 14.36
CA VAL A 260 4.53 -5.82 12.90
C VAL A 260 3.12 -5.40 12.54
N THR A 261 2.10 -5.90 13.23
CA THR A 261 0.70 -5.53 12.99
C THR A 261 0.46 -4.04 13.24
N LEU A 262 1.03 -3.49 14.32
CA LEU A 262 0.92 -2.05 14.63
C LEU A 262 1.59 -1.19 13.55
N MET A 263 2.80 -1.56 13.14
CA MET A 263 3.52 -0.83 12.09
C MET A 263 2.80 -0.91 10.73
N ASN A 264 2.22 -2.06 10.39
CA ASN A 264 1.36 -2.19 9.20
C ASN A 264 0.07 -1.36 9.34
N LEU A 265 -0.53 -1.30 10.52
CA LEU A 265 -1.69 -0.44 10.75
C LEU A 265 -1.36 1.03 10.49
N PHE A 266 -0.19 1.51 10.92
CA PHE A 266 0.26 2.86 10.61
C PHE A 266 0.45 3.05 9.11
N ALA A 267 1.14 2.15 8.43
CA ALA A 267 1.44 2.28 7.00
C ALA A 267 0.17 2.21 6.13
N ILE A 268 -0.64 1.18 6.30
CA ILE A 268 -1.84 0.97 5.47
C ILE A 268 -3.01 1.86 5.93
N GLY A 269 -3.18 2.04 7.25
CA GLY A 269 -4.16 2.98 7.80
C GLY A 269 -3.85 4.43 7.41
N GLY A 270 -2.56 4.78 7.39
CA GLY A 270 -2.08 6.06 6.88
C GLY A 270 -2.49 6.31 5.43
N VAL A 271 -2.38 5.31 4.56
CA VAL A 271 -2.85 5.40 3.17
C VAL A 271 -4.33 5.79 3.13
N GLY A 272 -5.21 5.05 3.81
CA GLY A 272 -6.65 5.32 3.78
C GLY A 272 -7.01 6.72 4.28
N ILE A 273 -6.43 7.13 5.41
CA ILE A 273 -6.66 8.46 5.99
C ILE A 273 -6.16 9.55 5.02
N LEU A 274 -4.93 9.42 4.52
CA LEU A 274 -4.32 10.46 3.71
C LEU A 274 -4.88 10.52 2.28
N GLN A 275 -5.39 9.42 1.74
CA GLN A 275 -6.18 9.45 0.51
C GLN A 275 -7.46 10.27 0.68
N THR A 276 -8.20 10.07 1.79
CA THR A 276 -9.40 10.85 2.09
C THR A 276 -9.07 12.34 2.31
N VAL A 277 -8.00 12.63 3.07
CA VAL A 277 -7.56 14.01 3.30
C VAL A 277 -7.10 14.66 1.99
N SER A 278 -6.39 13.93 1.12
CA SER A 278 -5.95 14.48 -0.17
C SER A 278 -7.12 14.85 -1.08
N GLY A 279 -8.22 14.05 -1.06
CA GLY A 279 -9.46 14.40 -1.74
C GLY A 279 -10.06 15.69 -1.21
N ALA A 280 -10.18 15.82 0.12
CA ALA A 280 -10.69 17.04 0.73
C ALA A 280 -9.81 18.28 0.45
N VAL A 281 -8.50 18.12 0.39
CA VAL A 281 -7.58 19.21 -0.01
C VAL A 281 -7.82 19.61 -1.45
N PHE A 282 -7.99 18.66 -2.36
CA PHE A 282 -8.30 18.95 -3.75
C PHE A 282 -9.66 19.66 -3.91
N ASP A 283 -10.69 19.18 -3.22
CA ASP A 283 -12.02 19.80 -3.25
C ASP A 283 -12.01 21.25 -2.73
N TRP A 284 -11.13 21.54 -1.75
CA TRP A 284 -10.99 22.89 -1.18
C TRP A 284 -10.15 23.83 -2.04
N ALA A 285 -9.00 23.34 -2.57
CA ALA A 285 -8.03 24.16 -3.29
C ALA A 285 -8.30 24.21 -4.80
N GLY A 286 -8.85 23.16 -5.38
CA GLY A 286 -9.14 23.05 -6.81
C GLY A 286 -7.92 22.74 -7.69
N ASP A 287 -6.77 22.35 -7.10
CA ASP A 287 -5.53 22.11 -7.83
C ASP A 287 -4.73 20.92 -7.28
N PHE A 288 -3.92 20.30 -8.14
CA PHE A 288 -3.06 19.17 -7.79
C PHE A 288 -1.84 19.58 -6.97
N GLU A 289 -1.35 20.80 -7.18
CA GLU A 289 -0.19 21.37 -6.49
C GLU A 289 -0.43 21.38 -4.97
N SER A 290 -1.64 21.70 -4.54
CA SER A 290 -2.05 21.63 -3.12
C SER A 290 -2.03 20.22 -2.56
N VAL A 291 -2.45 19.22 -3.34
CA VAL A 291 -2.36 17.81 -2.95
C VAL A 291 -0.90 17.37 -2.80
N PHE A 292 -0.05 17.72 -3.75
CA PHE A 292 1.37 17.42 -3.68
C PHE A 292 2.04 18.16 -2.50
N SER A 293 1.68 19.43 -2.26
CA SER A 293 2.15 20.21 -1.10
C SER A 293 1.78 19.56 0.23
N MET A 294 0.58 19.04 0.35
CA MET A 294 0.17 18.28 1.54
C MET A 294 1.10 17.08 1.77
N TYR A 295 1.31 16.24 0.76
CA TYR A 295 2.22 15.10 0.88
C TYR A 295 3.66 15.53 1.17
N PHE A 296 4.14 16.61 0.53
CA PHE A 296 5.46 17.20 0.78
C PHE A 296 5.64 17.57 2.26
N ILE A 297 4.70 18.34 2.82
CA ILE A 297 4.78 18.79 4.22
C ILE A 297 4.76 17.59 5.18
N LEU A 298 3.89 16.62 4.94
CA LEU A 298 3.77 15.46 5.80
C LEU A 298 5.01 14.56 5.76
N ILE A 299 5.62 14.33 4.57
CA ILE A 299 6.89 13.59 4.47
C ILE A 299 8.00 14.36 5.16
N LEU A 300 8.08 15.69 4.98
CA LEU A 300 9.09 16.53 5.63
C LEU A 300 9.00 16.43 7.15
N ILE A 301 7.79 16.51 7.72
CA ILE A 301 7.57 16.34 9.15
C ILE A 301 7.95 14.90 9.59
N GLY A 302 7.52 13.89 8.83
CA GLY A 302 7.85 12.50 9.10
C GLY A 302 9.35 12.25 9.13
N LEU A 303 10.08 12.76 8.14
CA LEU A 303 11.56 12.68 8.08
C LEU A 303 12.23 13.43 9.22
N ALA A 304 11.77 14.65 9.54
CA ALA A 304 12.32 15.45 10.63
C ALA A 304 12.19 14.74 11.99
N VAL A 305 11.04 14.15 12.28
CA VAL A 305 10.85 13.36 13.52
C VAL A 305 11.67 12.08 13.49
N TYR A 306 11.71 11.39 12.35
CA TYR A 306 12.43 10.13 12.19
C TYR A 306 13.96 10.29 12.33
N LEU A 307 14.51 11.48 12.06
CA LEU A 307 15.93 11.76 12.29
C LEU A 307 16.37 11.53 13.73
N TRP A 308 15.48 11.68 14.71
CA TRP A 308 15.76 11.43 16.12
C TRP A 308 15.61 9.96 16.54
N SER A 309 15.12 9.08 15.65
CA SER A 309 15.07 7.65 15.94
C SER A 309 16.48 7.07 16.02
N LYS A 310 16.64 6.00 16.82
CA LYS A 310 17.88 5.22 16.83
C LYS A 310 17.91 4.32 15.59
N ASP A 311 19.11 4.02 15.08
CA ASP A 311 19.28 2.99 14.07
C ASP A 311 19.45 1.62 14.76
N ASN A 312 18.57 0.69 14.45
CA ASN A 312 18.62 -0.67 14.99
C ASN A 312 18.40 -1.68 13.87
N THR A 313 19.40 -2.53 13.68
CA THR A 313 19.43 -3.58 12.65
C THR A 313 19.36 -4.99 13.24
N SER A 314 19.32 -5.12 14.56
CA SER A 314 19.24 -6.41 15.26
C SER A 314 17.88 -7.10 15.10
#